data_4baaf4a6c12c77ca88d7bec2bb248a6c
#
_entry.id   4baaf4a6c12c77ca88d7bec2bb248a6c
#
_cell.length_a   1.000
_cell.length_b   1.000
_cell.length_c   1.000
_cell.angle_alpha   90.00
_cell.angle_beta   90.00
_cell.angle_gamma   90.00
#
_symmetry.space_group_name_H-M   'P 1'
#
loop_
_entity.id
_entity.type
_entity.pdbx_description
1 polymer ?
#
loop_
_entity_poly.entity_id
_entity_poly.type
_entity_poly.pdbx_seq_one_letter_code
_entity_poly.pdbx_strand_id
1 'polypeptide(L)'
;MNSGQARRDGSGGSKREEILAAATDRFGRDGYEHTKWADIAHDVGVGPTALYHYFESKQHCLFEIMDEAIEDFRSSFVAITTEERDPARALSAVMADSFDLSEQEVHRNRVLVAEQGRLSHPSTARPEEEARQAARARTRDLEFAWASFLASAMRAGAIPQSDARLLTRAVLGLYNSIWHWYRPNGIIGLAHVGDQFTGLALAMVGVPPQTLATRRPAA
;
A
#
# COMPACT_ATOMS: atom_id res chain seq x y z
N MET A 1 52.59 14.81 -4.50
CA MET A 1 51.34 15.51 -4.17
C MET A 1 50.27 14.94 -5.09
N ASN A 2 49.54 14.01 -4.61
CA ASN A 2 48.47 13.37 -5.41
C ASN A 2 47.23 13.27 -4.54
N SER A 3 46.31 14.21 -4.77
CA SER A 3 45.08 14.31 -4.04
C SER A 3 44.06 13.39 -4.71
N GLY A 4 43.90 12.17 -4.18
CA GLY A 4 42.86 11.25 -4.55
C GLY A 4 41.50 11.77 -4.07
N GLN A 5 40.77 12.34 -4.98
CA GLN A 5 39.38 12.79 -4.77
C GLN A 5 38.47 11.58 -4.78
N ALA A 6 38.08 11.10 -3.59
CA ALA A 6 37.06 10.10 -3.44
C ALA A 6 35.72 10.72 -3.91
N ARG A 7 35.21 10.25 -5.04
CA ARG A 7 33.86 10.51 -5.49
C ARG A 7 32.94 9.85 -4.49
N ARG A 8 32.23 10.64 -3.71
CA ARG A 8 31.01 10.22 -3.00
C ARG A 8 29.91 10.22 -3.99
N ASP A 9 29.56 9.05 -4.51
CA ASP A 9 28.33 8.83 -5.24
C ASP A 9 27.16 8.95 -4.23
N GLY A 10 26.47 10.07 -4.30
CA GLY A 10 25.25 10.32 -3.57
C GLY A 10 24.04 9.81 -4.37
N SER A 11 23.70 8.56 -4.24
CA SER A 11 22.37 8.03 -4.58
C SER A 11 22.24 6.60 -3.99
N GLY A 12 22.15 6.50 -2.68
CA GLY A 12 21.98 5.19 -2.05
C GLY A 12 21.08 5.35 -0.85
N GLY A 13 19.87 4.83 -0.94
CA GLY A 13 19.09 4.47 0.22
C GLY A 13 19.97 3.64 1.17
N SER A 14 19.61 3.58 2.43
CA SER A 14 20.34 2.76 3.40
C SER A 14 20.32 1.30 2.94
N LYS A 15 21.31 0.50 3.33
CA LYS A 15 21.33 -0.94 3.00
C LYS A 15 20.04 -1.65 3.45
N ARG A 16 19.40 -1.14 4.48
CA ARG A 16 18.12 -1.63 4.96
C ARG A 16 16.98 -1.40 3.94
N GLU A 17 16.95 -0.23 3.31
CA GLU A 17 15.98 0.09 2.24
C GLU A 17 16.23 -0.76 0.99
N GLU A 18 17.48 -1.02 0.61
CA GLU A 18 17.81 -1.93 -0.49
C GLU A 18 17.30 -3.35 -0.21
N ILE A 19 17.43 -3.84 1.03
CA ILE A 19 16.91 -5.17 1.43
C ILE A 19 15.39 -5.18 1.38
N LEU A 20 14.70 -4.15 1.89
CA LEU A 20 13.24 -4.05 1.82
C LEU A 20 12.74 -4.05 0.37
N ALA A 21 13.40 -3.28 -0.50
CA ALA A 21 13.05 -3.23 -1.92
C ALA A 21 13.22 -4.60 -2.60
N ALA A 22 14.37 -5.25 -2.44
CA ALA A 22 14.62 -6.58 -2.99
C ALA A 22 13.66 -7.65 -2.44
N ALA A 23 13.36 -7.58 -1.14
CA ALA A 23 12.39 -8.47 -0.50
C ALA A 23 10.97 -8.26 -1.06
N THR A 24 10.55 -6.98 -1.21
CA THR A 24 9.26 -6.62 -1.80
C THR A 24 9.10 -7.18 -3.21
N ASP A 25 10.12 -7.01 -4.06
CA ASP A 25 10.08 -7.51 -5.43
C ASP A 25 9.99 -9.04 -5.48
N ARG A 26 10.80 -9.73 -4.67
CA ARG A 26 10.76 -11.19 -4.63
C ARG A 26 9.46 -11.73 -4.05
N PHE A 27 9.00 -11.19 -2.93
CA PHE A 27 7.73 -11.60 -2.32
C PHE A 27 6.54 -11.32 -3.23
N GLY A 28 6.54 -10.16 -3.92
CA GLY A 28 5.48 -9.78 -4.85
C GLY A 28 5.45 -10.62 -6.12
N ARG A 29 6.60 -11.01 -6.66
CA ARG A 29 6.73 -11.79 -7.88
C ARG A 29 6.61 -13.28 -7.64
N ASP A 30 7.41 -13.80 -6.71
CA ASP A 30 7.61 -15.23 -6.51
C ASP A 30 6.76 -15.79 -5.35
N GLY A 31 6.24 -14.91 -4.48
CA GLY A 31 5.50 -15.26 -3.27
C GLY A 31 6.43 -15.39 -2.04
N TYR A 32 5.90 -15.03 -0.87
CA TYR A 32 6.65 -15.04 0.38
C TYR A 32 7.22 -16.44 0.72
N GLU A 33 6.39 -17.49 0.64
CA GLU A 33 6.84 -18.84 1.01
C GLU A 33 7.95 -19.36 0.11
N HIS A 34 7.89 -19.08 -1.18
CA HIS A 34 8.84 -19.58 -2.18
C HIS A 34 10.16 -18.80 -2.20
N THR A 35 10.20 -17.61 -1.61
CA THR A 35 11.41 -16.79 -1.54
C THR A 35 12.31 -17.25 -0.38
N LYS A 36 13.56 -17.59 -0.68
CA LYS A 36 14.56 -17.89 0.34
C LYS A 36 15.23 -16.62 0.82
N TRP A 37 15.54 -16.54 2.12
CA TRP A 37 16.23 -15.39 2.70
C TRP A 37 17.63 -15.17 2.07
N ALA A 38 18.30 -16.27 1.71
CA ALA A 38 19.59 -16.21 1.01
C ALA A 38 19.51 -15.61 -0.40
N ASP A 39 18.38 -15.75 -1.10
CA ASP A 39 18.23 -15.18 -2.45
C ASP A 39 18.14 -13.65 -2.38
N ILE A 40 17.49 -13.10 -1.33
CA ILE A 40 17.45 -11.66 -1.07
C ILE A 40 18.85 -11.14 -0.74
N ALA A 41 19.63 -11.87 0.08
CA ALA A 41 21.02 -11.51 0.38
C ALA A 41 21.87 -11.41 -0.89
N HIS A 42 21.72 -12.38 -1.79
CA HIS A 42 22.42 -12.40 -3.08
C HIS A 42 22.06 -11.17 -3.93
N ASP A 43 20.78 -10.81 -4.03
CA ASP A 43 20.31 -9.67 -4.84
C ASP A 43 20.89 -8.34 -4.38
N VAL A 44 21.04 -8.16 -3.06
CA VAL A 44 21.60 -6.93 -2.49
C VAL A 44 23.11 -6.99 -2.27
N GLY A 45 23.77 -8.08 -2.72
CA GLY A 45 25.23 -8.22 -2.71
C GLY A 45 25.81 -8.38 -1.31
N VAL A 46 25.09 -9.02 -0.37
CA VAL A 46 25.59 -9.30 0.99
C VAL A 46 25.57 -10.80 1.30
N GLY A 47 26.35 -11.22 2.30
CA GLY A 47 26.26 -12.59 2.79
C GLY A 47 24.93 -12.83 3.53
N PRO A 48 24.38 -14.06 3.50
CA PRO A 48 23.10 -14.38 4.16
C PRO A 48 23.06 -14.01 5.65
N THR A 49 24.18 -14.16 6.36
CA THR A 49 24.31 -13.79 7.78
C THR A 49 24.19 -12.28 7.99
N ALA A 50 24.62 -11.46 7.03
CA ALA A 50 24.56 -10.00 7.16
C ALA A 50 23.11 -9.47 7.18
N LEU A 51 22.16 -10.17 6.59
CA LEU A 51 20.74 -9.77 6.65
C LEU A 51 20.21 -9.74 8.09
N TYR A 52 20.69 -10.62 8.96
CA TYR A 52 20.25 -10.70 10.36
C TYR A 52 20.72 -9.50 11.21
N HIS A 53 21.61 -8.65 10.68
CA HIS A 53 21.93 -7.35 11.30
C HIS A 53 20.87 -6.29 11.05
N TYR A 54 20.03 -6.48 10.02
CA TYR A 54 18.99 -5.52 9.62
C TYR A 54 17.59 -6.01 10.01
N PHE A 55 17.35 -7.31 9.86
CA PHE A 55 16.07 -7.95 10.15
C PHE A 55 16.30 -9.28 10.85
N GLU A 56 15.68 -9.47 11.99
CA GLU A 56 15.84 -10.71 12.78
C GLU A 56 15.44 -11.97 11.97
N SER A 57 14.47 -11.80 11.06
CA SER A 57 14.01 -12.89 10.20
C SER A 57 13.39 -12.36 8.91
N LYS A 58 13.11 -13.29 7.98
CA LYS A 58 12.30 -13.01 6.79
C LYS A 58 10.90 -12.48 7.14
N GLN A 59 10.32 -12.95 8.23
CA GLN A 59 8.99 -12.54 8.71
C GLN A 59 9.01 -11.12 9.31
N HIS A 60 10.08 -10.75 10.01
CA HIS A 60 10.29 -9.39 10.48
C HIS A 60 10.30 -8.41 9.31
N CYS A 61 11.10 -8.69 8.28
CA CYS A 61 11.14 -7.90 7.04
C CYS A 61 9.77 -7.82 6.36
N LEU A 62 9.02 -8.92 6.30
CA LEU A 62 7.65 -8.95 5.76
C LEU A 62 6.73 -7.98 6.50
N PHE A 63 6.72 -8.00 7.82
CA PHE A 63 5.82 -7.12 8.59
C PHE A 63 6.16 -5.65 8.41
N GLU A 64 7.43 -5.30 8.22
CA GLU A 64 7.82 -3.94 7.90
C GLU A 64 7.37 -3.51 6.50
N ILE A 65 7.50 -4.38 5.48
CA ILE A 65 6.94 -4.12 4.15
C ILE A 65 5.43 -3.86 4.21
N MET A 66 4.72 -4.65 5.02
CA MET A 66 3.28 -4.47 5.21
C MET A 66 2.95 -3.17 5.94
N ASP A 67 3.72 -2.80 6.97
CA ASP A 67 3.54 -1.56 7.71
C ASP A 67 3.75 -0.33 6.81
N GLU A 68 4.80 -0.32 5.99
CA GLU A 68 5.06 0.74 5.01
C GLU A 68 3.93 0.86 3.98
N ALA A 69 3.46 -0.26 3.44
CA ALA A 69 2.36 -0.26 2.46
C ALA A 69 1.09 0.38 3.03
N ILE A 70 0.74 0.05 4.26
CA ILE A 70 -0.45 0.59 4.94
C ILE A 70 -0.26 2.08 5.25
N GLU A 71 0.94 2.48 5.70
CA GLU A 71 1.24 3.87 6.03
C GLU A 71 1.21 4.78 4.81
N ASP A 72 1.81 4.36 3.69
CA ASP A 72 1.80 5.13 2.45
C ASP A 72 0.35 5.39 1.99
N PHE A 73 -0.47 4.33 1.95
CA PHE A 73 -1.87 4.44 1.58
C PHE A 73 -2.66 5.33 2.56
N ARG A 74 -2.43 5.19 3.87
CA ARG A 74 -3.07 6.01 4.91
C ARG A 74 -2.67 7.49 4.78
N SER A 75 -1.38 7.76 4.57
CA SER A 75 -0.86 9.13 4.48
C SER A 75 -1.40 9.84 3.25
N SER A 76 -1.42 9.18 2.09
CA SER A 76 -2.02 9.72 0.87
C SER A 76 -3.52 9.97 1.06
N PHE A 77 -4.26 9.01 1.62
CA PHE A 77 -5.68 9.17 1.93
C PHE A 77 -5.95 10.40 2.81
N VAL A 78 -5.20 10.56 3.90
CA VAL A 78 -5.37 11.70 4.82
C VAL A 78 -5.03 13.02 4.15
N ALA A 79 -3.95 13.08 3.37
CA ALA A 79 -3.56 14.27 2.63
C ALA A 79 -4.67 14.71 1.67
N ILE A 80 -5.13 13.81 0.80
CA ILE A 80 -6.16 14.11 -0.20
C ILE A 80 -7.48 14.52 0.46
N THR A 81 -7.93 13.79 1.48
CA THR A 81 -9.22 14.08 2.13
C THR A 81 -9.20 15.31 3.03
N THR A 82 -8.00 15.82 3.35
CA THR A 82 -7.83 17.09 4.08
C THR A 82 -7.85 18.29 3.13
N GLU A 83 -7.27 18.15 1.94
CA GLU A 83 -7.19 19.21 0.94
C GLU A 83 -8.49 19.39 0.15
N GLU A 84 -9.11 18.28 -0.30
CA GLU A 84 -10.36 18.32 -1.05
C GLU A 84 -11.57 18.22 -0.10
N ARG A 85 -12.36 19.29 -0.10
CA ARG A 85 -13.52 19.43 0.81
C ARG A 85 -14.80 18.77 0.29
N ASP A 86 -14.90 18.55 -1.02
CA ASP A 86 -16.03 17.82 -1.62
C ASP A 86 -15.79 16.32 -1.45
N PRO A 87 -16.62 15.61 -0.68
CA PRO A 87 -16.38 14.18 -0.39
C PRO A 87 -16.37 13.29 -1.63
N ALA A 88 -17.16 13.62 -2.66
CA ALA A 88 -17.20 12.83 -3.89
C ALA A 88 -15.91 13.00 -4.70
N ARG A 89 -15.39 14.25 -4.75
CA ARG A 89 -14.12 14.55 -5.40
C ARG A 89 -12.95 13.96 -4.61
N ALA A 90 -12.96 14.09 -3.28
CA ALA A 90 -11.93 13.50 -2.43
C ALA A 90 -11.85 11.98 -2.64
N LEU A 91 -12.99 11.29 -2.63
CA LEU A 91 -13.00 9.85 -2.87
C LEU A 91 -12.49 9.48 -4.28
N SER A 92 -12.91 10.25 -5.29
CA SER A 92 -12.41 10.03 -6.66
C SER A 92 -10.90 10.24 -6.75
N ALA A 93 -10.37 11.27 -6.10
CA ALA A 93 -8.93 11.55 -6.07
C ALA A 93 -8.16 10.45 -5.32
N VAL A 94 -8.66 9.99 -4.17
CA VAL A 94 -8.07 8.86 -3.43
C VAL A 94 -8.02 7.61 -4.30
N MET A 95 -9.11 7.29 -4.98
CA MET A 95 -9.14 6.11 -5.85
C MET A 95 -8.18 6.26 -7.03
N ALA A 96 -8.09 7.43 -7.66
CA ALA A 96 -7.16 7.68 -8.76
C ALA A 96 -5.70 7.53 -8.30
N ASP A 97 -5.34 8.15 -7.18
CA ASP A 97 -4.01 8.05 -6.56
C ASP A 97 -3.64 6.60 -6.22
N SER A 98 -4.61 5.83 -5.70
CA SER A 98 -4.41 4.43 -5.32
C SER A 98 -4.07 3.50 -6.50
N PHE A 99 -4.22 3.97 -7.75
CA PHE A 99 -3.87 3.23 -8.96
C PHE A 99 -2.72 3.86 -9.76
N ASP A 100 -2.18 5.00 -9.32
CA ASP A 100 -0.98 5.61 -9.89
C ASP A 100 0.27 5.06 -9.19
N LEU A 101 0.56 3.80 -9.45
CA LEU A 101 1.56 3.01 -8.72
C LEU A 101 2.69 2.55 -9.63
N SER A 102 3.90 2.60 -9.11
CA SER A 102 5.07 1.92 -9.67
C SER A 102 4.92 0.38 -9.55
N GLU A 103 5.73 -0.36 -10.30
CA GLU A 103 5.76 -1.83 -10.21
C GLU A 103 6.09 -2.32 -8.80
N GLN A 104 7.00 -1.64 -8.11
CA GLN A 104 7.39 -1.96 -6.73
C GLN A 104 6.22 -1.76 -5.74
N GLU A 105 5.44 -0.69 -5.90
CA GLU A 105 4.25 -0.45 -5.07
C GLU A 105 3.15 -1.48 -5.35
N VAL A 106 2.98 -1.89 -6.60
CA VAL A 106 2.10 -3.01 -6.95
C VAL A 106 2.55 -4.30 -6.26
N HIS A 107 3.86 -4.62 -6.28
CA HIS A 107 4.39 -5.78 -5.56
C HIS A 107 4.13 -5.67 -4.06
N ARG A 108 4.33 -4.50 -3.46
CA ARG A 108 4.08 -4.24 -2.03
C ARG A 108 2.61 -4.46 -1.64
N ASN A 109 1.67 -3.94 -2.44
CA ASN A 109 0.23 -4.15 -2.22
C ASN A 109 -0.16 -5.62 -2.36
N ARG A 110 0.43 -6.34 -3.33
CA ARG A 110 0.22 -7.78 -3.48
C ARG A 110 0.73 -8.56 -2.27
N VAL A 111 1.92 -8.23 -1.76
CA VAL A 111 2.48 -8.82 -0.55
C VAL A 111 1.56 -8.58 0.64
N LEU A 112 1.12 -7.32 0.85
CA LEU A 112 0.22 -6.97 1.94
C LEU A 112 -1.05 -7.83 1.92
N VAL A 113 -1.70 -7.93 0.77
CA VAL A 113 -2.98 -8.65 0.65
C VAL A 113 -2.80 -10.17 0.75
N ALA A 114 -1.75 -10.72 0.15
CA ALA A 114 -1.46 -12.16 0.21
C ALA A 114 -1.16 -12.64 1.63
N GLU A 115 -0.44 -11.82 2.41
CA GLU A 115 0.10 -12.22 3.72
C GLU A 115 -0.65 -11.58 4.91
N GLN A 116 -1.73 -10.81 4.67
CA GLN A 116 -2.48 -10.14 5.74
C GLN A 116 -2.96 -11.07 6.86
N GLY A 117 -3.23 -12.34 6.54
CA GLY A 117 -3.62 -13.35 7.53
C GLY A 117 -2.57 -13.55 8.63
N ARG A 118 -1.29 -13.35 8.32
CA ARG A 118 -0.19 -13.47 9.29
C ARG A 118 -0.24 -12.43 10.40
N LEU A 119 -0.83 -11.27 10.13
CA LEU A 119 -1.03 -10.24 11.16
C LEU A 119 -1.92 -10.73 12.33
N SER A 120 -2.71 -11.76 12.14
CA SER A 120 -3.58 -12.33 13.17
C SER A 120 -2.86 -13.30 14.13
N HIS A 121 -1.66 -13.76 13.76
CA HIS A 121 -0.92 -14.75 14.54
C HIS A 121 0.26 -14.09 15.26
N PRO A 122 0.29 -14.10 16.61
CA PRO A 122 1.40 -13.53 17.37
C PRO A 122 2.72 -14.24 17.07
N SER A 123 3.81 -13.48 17.05
CA SER A 123 5.17 -14.02 17.00
C SER A 123 5.76 -14.17 18.41
N THR A 124 6.64 -15.14 18.58
CA THR A 124 7.41 -15.33 19.82
C THR A 124 8.67 -14.48 19.87
N ALA A 125 9.19 -14.10 18.73
CA ALA A 125 10.34 -13.22 18.61
C ALA A 125 9.91 -11.75 18.80
N ARG A 126 10.58 -11.05 19.70
CA ARG A 126 10.16 -9.69 20.10
C ARG A 126 10.16 -8.68 18.98
N PRO A 127 11.21 -8.54 18.13
CA PRO A 127 11.18 -7.59 17.02
C PRO A 127 10.11 -7.91 15.96
N GLU A 128 9.88 -9.19 15.65
CA GLU A 128 8.79 -9.59 14.77
C GLU A 128 7.43 -9.20 15.34
N GLU A 129 7.22 -9.42 16.62
CA GLU A 129 5.96 -9.09 17.29
C GLU A 129 5.73 -7.58 17.34
N GLU A 130 6.77 -6.80 17.59
CA GLU A 130 6.70 -5.32 17.57
C GLU A 130 6.33 -4.82 16.16
N ALA A 131 6.97 -5.33 15.10
CA ALA A 131 6.65 -4.97 13.72
C ALA A 131 5.22 -5.41 13.33
N ARG A 132 4.82 -6.63 13.73
CA ARG A 132 3.45 -7.11 13.51
C ARG A 132 2.40 -6.23 14.20
N GLN A 133 2.65 -5.81 15.44
CA GLN A 133 1.76 -4.94 16.19
C GLN A 133 1.68 -3.54 15.57
N ALA A 134 2.78 -3.02 15.05
CA ALA A 134 2.82 -1.75 14.32
C ALA A 134 1.91 -1.82 13.08
N ALA A 135 2.09 -2.81 12.22
CA ALA A 135 1.24 -2.99 11.03
C ALA A 135 -0.25 -3.15 11.37
N ARG A 136 -0.58 -3.87 12.45
CA ARG A 136 -1.97 -3.98 12.95
C ARG A 136 -2.53 -2.65 13.47
N ALA A 137 -1.72 -1.86 14.15
CA ALA A 137 -2.13 -0.54 14.61
C ALA A 137 -2.44 0.37 13.42
N ARG A 138 -1.55 0.42 12.41
CA ARG A 138 -1.79 1.20 11.19
C ARG A 138 -3.03 0.75 10.42
N THR A 139 -3.27 -0.55 10.33
CA THR A 139 -4.52 -1.06 9.72
C THR A 139 -5.76 -0.49 10.42
N ARG A 140 -5.77 -0.48 11.76
CA ARG A 140 -6.88 0.11 12.53
C ARG A 140 -7.01 1.61 12.31
N ASP A 141 -5.88 2.32 12.25
CA ASP A 141 -5.84 3.76 12.03
C ASP A 141 -6.35 4.12 10.62
N LEU A 142 -5.98 3.33 9.62
CA LEU A 142 -6.50 3.45 8.25
C LEU A 142 -8.01 3.23 8.20
N GLU A 143 -8.50 2.12 8.79
CA GLU A 143 -9.95 1.83 8.85
C GLU A 143 -10.72 2.93 9.58
N PHE A 144 -10.15 3.48 10.67
CA PHE A 144 -10.75 4.58 11.42
C PHE A 144 -10.80 5.88 10.61
N ALA A 145 -9.73 6.22 9.88
CA ALA A 145 -9.68 7.40 9.03
C ALA A 145 -10.76 7.32 7.93
N TRP A 146 -10.87 6.18 7.26
CA TRP A 146 -11.91 5.93 6.24
C TRP A 146 -13.32 6.01 6.83
N ALA A 147 -13.59 5.34 7.93
CA ALA A 147 -14.91 5.36 8.57
C ALA A 147 -15.30 6.77 9.02
N SER A 148 -14.34 7.54 9.55
CA SER A 148 -14.56 8.92 9.96
C SER A 148 -14.88 9.83 8.78
N PHE A 149 -14.16 9.69 7.68
CA PHE A 149 -14.41 10.42 6.43
C PHE A 149 -15.82 10.11 5.88
N LEU A 150 -16.17 8.84 5.72
CA LEU A 150 -17.48 8.42 5.22
C LEU A 150 -18.61 8.89 6.14
N ALA A 151 -18.45 8.76 7.47
CA ALA A 151 -19.44 9.25 8.43
C ALA A 151 -19.60 10.79 8.33
N SER A 152 -18.53 11.53 8.06
CA SER A 152 -18.61 12.98 7.84
C SER A 152 -19.36 13.32 6.55
N ALA A 153 -19.09 12.60 5.46
CA ALA A 153 -19.78 12.76 4.18
C ALA A 153 -21.29 12.46 4.31
N MET A 154 -21.66 11.43 5.07
CA MET A 154 -23.06 11.11 5.39
C MET A 154 -23.74 12.24 6.18
N ARG A 155 -23.09 12.76 7.21
CA ARG A 155 -23.64 13.90 8.00
C ARG A 155 -23.81 15.16 7.16
N ALA A 156 -22.91 15.40 6.21
CA ALA A 156 -23.01 16.50 5.26
C ALA A 156 -24.08 16.30 4.18
N GLY A 157 -24.70 15.13 4.10
CA GLY A 157 -25.65 14.78 3.04
C GLY A 157 -25.04 14.55 1.66
N ALA A 158 -23.70 14.42 1.58
CA ALA A 158 -22.97 14.21 0.32
C ALA A 158 -23.11 12.76 -0.18
N ILE A 159 -23.33 11.82 0.71
CA ILE A 159 -23.61 10.40 0.41
C ILE A 159 -24.78 9.89 1.26
N PRO A 160 -25.48 8.84 0.83
CA PRO A 160 -26.58 8.25 1.59
C PRO A 160 -26.15 7.75 2.98
N GLN A 161 -27.08 7.79 3.93
CA GLN A 161 -26.86 7.23 5.27
C GLN A 161 -26.68 5.71 5.23
N SER A 162 -25.63 5.21 5.88
CA SER A 162 -25.29 3.79 5.97
C SER A 162 -24.43 3.53 7.20
N ASP A 163 -24.04 2.28 7.44
CA ASP A 163 -23.00 1.95 8.41
C ASP A 163 -21.61 2.28 7.82
N ALA A 164 -21.00 3.35 8.32
CA ALA A 164 -19.72 3.83 7.84
C ALA A 164 -18.59 2.79 7.99
N ARG A 165 -18.63 1.93 9.03
CA ARG A 165 -17.61 0.88 9.24
C ARG A 165 -17.77 -0.26 8.25
N LEU A 166 -19.00 -0.71 8.01
CA LEU A 166 -19.27 -1.75 7.00
C LEU A 166 -18.95 -1.24 5.59
N LEU A 167 -19.31 0.02 5.30
CA LEU A 167 -19.01 0.62 4.00
C LEU A 167 -17.49 0.78 3.80
N THR A 168 -16.73 1.17 4.82
CA THR A 168 -15.26 1.18 4.79
C THR A 168 -14.71 -0.19 4.42
N ARG A 169 -15.15 -1.24 5.09
CA ARG A 169 -14.70 -2.61 4.80
C ARG A 169 -15.06 -3.05 3.39
N ALA A 170 -16.22 -2.64 2.88
CA ALA A 170 -16.63 -2.95 1.52
C ALA A 170 -15.73 -2.26 0.48
N VAL A 171 -15.44 -0.95 0.65
CA VAL A 171 -14.55 -0.18 -0.24
C VAL A 171 -13.12 -0.72 -0.20
N LEU A 172 -12.55 -0.90 0.99
CA LEU A 172 -11.20 -1.46 1.15
C LEU A 172 -11.12 -2.92 0.67
N GLY A 173 -12.19 -3.71 0.86
CA GLY A 173 -12.29 -5.06 0.34
C GLY A 173 -12.32 -5.10 -1.19
N LEU A 174 -13.05 -4.17 -1.82
CA LEU A 174 -13.07 -4.00 -3.27
C LEU A 174 -11.65 -3.67 -3.79
N TYR A 175 -10.98 -2.69 -3.19
CA TYR A 175 -9.61 -2.32 -3.55
C TYR A 175 -8.64 -3.49 -3.36
N ASN A 176 -8.66 -4.14 -2.22
CA ASN A 176 -7.77 -5.27 -1.92
C ASN A 176 -7.99 -6.46 -2.85
N SER A 177 -9.21 -6.67 -3.35
CA SER A 177 -9.52 -7.80 -4.24
C SER A 177 -8.69 -7.80 -5.52
N ILE A 178 -8.24 -6.63 -5.98
CA ILE A 178 -7.44 -6.45 -7.18
C ILE A 178 -6.08 -7.14 -7.05
N TRP A 179 -5.44 -6.99 -5.91
CA TRP A 179 -4.06 -7.43 -5.68
C TRP A 179 -3.91 -8.96 -5.61
N HIS A 180 -4.98 -9.70 -5.48
CA HIS A 180 -4.96 -11.17 -5.60
C HIS A 180 -4.70 -11.64 -7.04
N TRP A 181 -5.21 -10.92 -8.04
CA TRP A 181 -5.18 -11.35 -9.44
C TRP A 181 -4.37 -10.44 -10.36
N TYR A 182 -4.25 -9.15 -10.07
CA TYR A 182 -3.54 -8.21 -10.92
C TYR A 182 -2.05 -8.59 -11.04
N ARG A 183 -1.52 -8.46 -12.26
CA ARG A 183 -0.10 -8.69 -12.58
C ARG A 183 0.40 -7.53 -13.43
N PRO A 184 1.55 -6.87 -13.09
CA PRO A 184 2.07 -5.71 -13.83
C PRO A 184 2.28 -5.97 -15.32
N ASN A 185 2.68 -7.18 -15.68
CA ASN A 185 2.94 -7.60 -17.06
C ASN A 185 1.76 -8.37 -17.68
N GLY A 186 0.55 -8.20 -17.12
CA GLY A 186 -0.68 -8.82 -17.62
C GLY A 186 -1.27 -8.08 -18.83
N ILE A 187 -2.33 -8.67 -19.41
CA ILE A 187 -3.03 -8.10 -20.58
C ILE A 187 -3.78 -6.81 -20.21
N ILE A 188 -4.19 -6.68 -18.94
CA ILE A 188 -5.01 -5.55 -18.46
C ILE A 188 -4.10 -4.55 -17.75
N GLY A 189 -4.01 -3.31 -18.27
CA GLY A 189 -3.23 -2.25 -17.65
C GLY A 189 -3.86 -1.72 -16.35
N LEU A 190 -3.02 -1.28 -15.41
CA LEU A 190 -3.46 -0.79 -14.10
C LEU A 190 -4.40 0.42 -14.21
N ALA A 191 -4.14 1.33 -15.14
CA ALA A 191 -5.00 2.48 -15.38
C ALA A 191 -6.44 2.07 -15.74
N HIS A 192 -6.61 1.06 -16.60
CA HIS A 192 -7.93 0.54 -16.95
C HIS A 192 -8.64 -0.10 -15.74
N VAL A 193 -7.91 -0.86 -14.94
CA VAL A 193 -8.44 -1.42 -13.66
C VAL A 193 -8.85 -0.28 -12.74
N GLY A 194 -8.00 0.74 -12.60
CA GLY A 194 -8.25 1.92 -11.78
C GLY A 194 -9.54 2.64 -12.17
N ASP A 195 -9.74 2.92 -13.45
CA ASP A 195 -10.98 3.57 -13.95
C ASP A 195 -12.23 2.77 -13.58
N GLN A 196 -12.22 1.44 -13.81
CA GLN A 196 -13.35 0.58 -13.53
C GLN A 196 -13.64 0.48 -12.02
N PHE A 197 -12.60 0.26 -11.21
CA PHE A 197 -12.77 0.10 -9.76
C PHE A 197 -13.07 1.41 -9.05
N THR A 198 -12.59 2.54 -9.54
CA THR A 198 -13.01 3.88 -9.09
C THR A 198 -14.51 4.05 -9.30
N GLY A 199 -15.03 3.74 -10.49
CA GLY A 199 -16.46 3.80 -10.76
C GLY A 199 -17.28 2.90 -9.82
N LEU A 200 -16.82 1.68 -9.56
CA LEU A 200 -17.48 0.75 -8.63
C LEU A 200 -17.44 1.26 -7.18
N ALA A 201 -16.31 1.78 -6.72
CA ALA A 201 -16.18 2.34 -5.36
C ALA A 201 -17.11 3.54 -5.16
N LEU A 202 -17.19 4.45 -6.14
CA LEU A 202 -18.08 5.62 -6.10
C LEU A 202 -19.54 5.19 -6.09
N ALA A 203 -19.93 4.23 -6.93
CA ALA A 203 -21.29 3.68 -6.94
C ALA A 203 -21.64 3.02 -5.60
N MET A 204 -20.70 2.29 -4.99
CA MET A 204 -20.89 1.64 -3.69
C MET A 204 -21.18 2.64 -2.57
N VAL A 205 -20.53 3.80 -2.59
CA VAL A 205 -20.79 4.87 -1.60
C VAL A 205 -21.97 5.79 -1.97
N GLY A 206 -22.63 5.52 -3.10
CA GLY A 206 -23.83 6.28 -3.53
C GLY A 206 -23.48 7.59 -4.24
N VAL A 207 -22.26 7.74 -4.78
CA VAL A 207 -21.90 8.87 -5.64
C VAL A 207 -22.25 8.52 -7.08
N PRO A 208 -23.18 9.27 -7.73
CA PRO A 208 -23.57 8.96 -9.10
C PRO A 208 -22.44 9.25 -10.10
N PRO A 209 -22.29 8.44 -11.16
CA PRO A 209 -21.20 8.56 -12.14
C PRO A 209 -21.12 9.91 -12.83
N GLN A 210 -22.22 10.65 -12.90
CA GLN A 210 -22.33 11.95 -13.54
C GLN A 210 -21.62 13.08 -12.79
N THR A 211 -21.30 12.91 -11.53
CA THR A 211 -20.64 13.92 -10.70
C THR A 211 -19.19 14.15 -11.13
N LEU A 212 -18.58 13.23 -11.88
CA LEU A 212 -17.20 13.28 -12.36
C LEU A 212 -17.05 13.87 -13.78
N ALA A 213 -18.16 14.05 -14.52
CA ALA A 213 -18.13 14.42 -15.94
C ALA A 213 -17.87 15.93 -16.22
N THR A 214 -17.71 16.77 -15.20
CA THR A 214 -17.53 18.21 -15.39
C THR A 214 -16.12 18.68 -15.08
N ARG A 215 -15.15 18.35 -15.95
CA ARG A 215 -14.04 19.20 -16.43
C ARG A 215 -13.09 18.43 -17.34
N ARG A 216 -13.42 18.35 -18.63
CA ARG A 216 -12.33 18.36 -19.63
C ARG A 216 -11.76 19.79 -19.59
N PRO A 217 -10.46 20.00 -19.46
CA PRO A 217 -9.89 21.31 -19.73
C PRO A 217 -10.18 21.64 -21.20
N ALA A 218 -10.68 22.85 -21.44
CA ALA A 218 -10.80 23.41 -22.78
C ALA A 218 -9.40 23.44 -23.42
N ALA A 219 -9.33 22.98 -24.66
CA ALA A 219 -8.15 22.97 -25.53
C ALA A 219 -7.48 24.33 -25.66
#